data_188e69f9c6a4b544a0b54fa31329f263
#
_entry.id   188e69f9c6a4b544a0b54fa31329f263
#
_cell.length_a   1.000
_cell.length_b   1.000
_cell.length_c   1.000
_cell.angle_alpha   90.00
_cell.angle_beta   90.00
_cell.angle_gamma   90.00
#
_symmetry.space_group_name_H-M   'P 1'
#
loop_
_entity.id
_entity.type
_entity.pdbx_description
1 polymer ?
#
loop_
_entity_poly.entity_id
_entity_poly.type
_entity_poly.pdbx_seq_one_letter_code
_entity_poly.pdbx_strand_id
1 'polypeptide(L)'
;MAEWLTQLNDCVEKNVFVIGTTNCIERIDKAIIRHGRIDHVLYISLPDISCRKQLFELELSKRPHDEDIDMEELARLTDGYTSSDISFMVKETARTAFEECLKRDNLEIVKISETMLRNVIKTTRPSVSHDDVRRYEKMRDEFVEHKKKDRPRIGFIS
;
A
#
# COMPACT_ATOMS: atom_id res chain seq x y z
N MET A 1 -7.92 -22.27 15.94
CA MET A 1 -8.86 -21.11 15.86
C MET A 1 -9.30 -20.66 17.25
N ALA A 2 -9.87 -21.54 18.12
CA ALA A 2 -10.35 -21.16 19.46
C ALA A 2 -9.27 -20.52 20.36
N GLU A 3 -8.05 -21.07 20.36
CA GLU A 3 -6.93 -20.55 21.15
C GLU A 3 -6.51 -19.13 20.78
N TRP A 4 -6.52 -18.80 19.50
CA TRP A 4 -6.25 -17.44 18.99
C TRP A 4 -7.25 -16.41 19.49
N LEU A 5 -8.54 -16.78 19.49
CA LEU A 5 -9.61 -15.92 19.97
C LEU A 5 -9.52 -15.66 21.48
N THR A 6 -9.09 -16.67 22.24
CA THR A 6 -8.83 -16.51 23.69
C THR A 6 -7.67 -15.56 23.94
N GLN A 7 -6.54 -15.73 23.22
CA GLN A 7 -5.38 -14.86 23.36
C GLN A 7 -5.68 -13.41 22.98
N LEU A 8 -6.52 -13.17 21.96
CA LEU A 8 -6.94 -11.80 21.61
C LEU A 8 -7.75 -11.13 22.72
N ASN A 9 -8.61 -11.88 23.44
CA ASN A 9 -9.33 -11.34 24.59
C ASN A 9 -8.35 -10.95 25.71
N ASP A 10 -7.33 -11.77 25.97
CA ASP A 10 -6.32 -11.52 27.00
C ASP A 10 -5.42 -10.30 26.69
N CYS A 11 -5.29 -9.93 25.42
CA CYS A 11 -4.44 -8.79 25.00
C CYS A 11 -4.91 -7.48 25.64
N VAL A 12 -6.22 -7.26 25.77
CA VAL A 12 -6.78 -6.05 26.38
C VAL A 12 -6.41 -5.96 27.86
N GLU A 13 -6.52 -7.07 28.59
CA GLU A 13 -6.17 -7.12 30.03
C GLU A 13 -4.66 -6.94 30.24
N LYS A 14 -3.84 -7.38 29.30
CA LYS A 14 -2.38 -7.30 29.33
C LYS A 14 -1.82 -6.01 28.75
N ASN A 15 -2.66 -5.04 28.36
CA ASN A 15 -2.26 -3.79 27.69
C ASN A 15 -1.44 -4.02 26.41
N VAL A 16 -1.77 -5.06 25.62
CA VAL A 16 -1.13 -5.36 24.36
C VAL A 16 -1.96 -4.77 23.23
N PHE A 17 -1.32 -3.96 22.38
CA PHE A 17 -1.93 -3.42 21.17
C PHE A 17 -1.69 -4.38 20.00
N VAL A 18 -2.76 -4.82 19.34
CA VAL A 18 -2.70 -5.78 18.23
C VAL A 18 -3.02 -5.08 16.93
N ILE A 19 -2.14 -5.21 15.95
CA ILE A 19 -2.36 -4.75 14.57
C ILE A 19 -2.32 -5.97 13.66
N GLY A 20 -3.38 -6.16 12.88
CA GLY A 20 -3.44 -7.17 11.82
C GLY A 20 -3.54 -6.49 10.45
N THR A 21 -2.88 -7.06 9.44
CA THR A 21 -2.99 -6.62 8.05
C THR A 21 -3.44 -7.77 7.16
N THR A 22 -4.28 -7.48 6.20
CA THR A 22 -4.75 -8.46 5.21
C THR A 22 -5.08 -7.80 3.88
N ASN A 23 -4.89 -8.53 2.80
CA ASN A 23 -5.42 -8.21 1.48
C ASN A 23 -6.70 -9.00 1.15
N CYS A 24 -7.22 -9.80 2.10
CA CYS A 24 -8.41 -10.63 1.92
C CYS A 24 -9.27 -10.59 3.19
N ILE A 25 -9.97 -9.48 3.43
CA ILE A 25 -10.76 -9.31 4.65
C ILE A 25 -11.92 -10.30 4.74
N GLU A 26 -12.46 -10.76 3.61
CA GLU A 26 -13.51 -11.75 3.52
C GLU A 26 -13.11 -13.14 4.05
N ARG A 27 -11.79 -13.42 4.13
CA ARG A 27 -11.26 -14.66 4.69
C ARG A 27 -11.04 -14.62 6.19
N ILE A 28 -11.14 -13.44 6.79
CA ILE A 28 -11.01 -13.28 8.23
C ILE A 28 -12.30 -13.71 8.91
N ASP A 29 -12.19 -14.58 9.92
CA ASP A 29 -13.32 -14.98 10.74
C ASP A 29 -13.95 -13.72 11.37
N LYS A 30 -15.26 -13.55 11.17
CA LYS A 30 -16.02 -12.44 11.73
C LYS A 30 -15.92 -12.35 13.26
N ALA A 31 -15.61 -13.45 13.93
CA ALA A 31 -15.36 -13.46 15.37
C ALA A 31 -14.11 -12.67 15.77
N ILE A 32 -13.13 -12.51 14.87
CA ILE A 32 -11.91 -11.72 15.12
C ILE A 32 -12.21 -10.21 15.05
N ILE A 33 -13.12 -9.79 14.16
CA ILE A 33 -13.48 -8.39 13.89
C ILE A 33 -14.66 -7.93 14.77
N ARG A 34 -14.83 -8.51 15.95
CA ARG A 34 -15.88 -8.12 16.90
C ARG A 34 -15.32 -7.17 17.97
N HIS A 35 -16.25 -6.38 18.56
CA HIS A 35 -15.91 -5.51 19.70
C HIS A 35 -15.19 -6.28 20.82
N GLY A 36 -14.16 -5.66 21.38
CA GLY A 36 -13.30 -6.26 22.42
C GLY A 36 -12.17 -7.13 21.86
N ARG A 37 -11.94 -7.14 20.53
CA ARG A 37 -10.82 -7.82 19.87
C ARG A 37 -10.15 -6.88 18.88
N ILE A 38 -10.59 -6.89 17.61
CA ILE A 38 -10.15 -5.90 16.61
C ILE A 38 -11.32 -4.94 16.37
N ASP A 39 -11.31 -3.82 17.08
CA ASP A 39 -12.40 -2.86 17.07
C ASP A 39 -12.35 -1.88 15.89
N HIS A 40 -11.18 -1.69 15.32
CA HIS A 40 -10.93 -0.74 14.25
C HIS A 40 -10.46 -1.44 12.98
N VAL A 41 -11.21 -1.26 11.91
CA VAL A 41 -10.83 -1.69 10.56
C VAL A 41 -10.53 -0.43 9.76
N LEU A 42 -9.31 -0.36 9.20
CA LEU A 42 -8.87 0.73 8.35
C LEU A 42 -8.68 0.20 6.93
N TYR A 43 -9.30 0.85 5.98
CA TYR A 43 -9.06 0.60 4.57
C TYR A 43 -7.91 1.48 4.09
N ILE A 44 -6.89 0.86 3.52
CA ILE A 44 -5.77 1.56 2.88
C ILE A 44 -6.02 1.55 1.38
N SER A 45 -6.32 2.70 0.82
CA SER A 45 -6.55 2.90 -0.61
C SER A 45 -5.25 2.82 -1.41
N LEU A 46 -5.37 2.78 -2.74
CA LEU A 46 -4.24 3.06 -3.61
C LEU A 46 -3.68 4.46 -3.31
N PRO A 47 -2.35 4.65 -3.49
CA PRO A 47 -1.73 5.94 -3.27
C PRO A 47 -2.27 6.99 -4.26
N ASP A 48 -2.61 8.16 -3.77
CA ASP A 48 -2.93 9.31 -4.60
C ASP A 48 -1.68 9.87 -5.28
N ILE A 49 -1.85 10.86 -6.15
CA ILE A 49 -0.76 11.44 -6.93
C ILE A 49 0.35 12.01 -6.02
N SER A 50 -0.02 12.64 -4.89
CA SER A 50 0.94 13.20 -3.94
C SER A 50 1.73 12.10 -3.25
N CYS A 51 1.06 11.04 -2.83
CA CYS A 51 1.69 9.87 -2.23
C CYS A 51 2.61 9.16 -3.23
N ARG A 52 2.19 8.99 -4.50
CA ARG A 52 3.04 8.38 -5.53
C ARG A 52 4.30 9.21 -5.79
N LYS A 53 4.19 10.53 -5.84
CA LYS A 53 5.35 11.43 -5.93
C LYS A 53 6.33 11.19 -4.78
N GLN A 54 5.84 11.21 -3.53
CA GLN A 54 6.66 10.96 -2.36
C GLN A 54 7.31 9.56 -2.36
N LEU A 55 6.60 8.56 -2.90
CA LEU A 55 7.16 7.21 -3.04
C LEU A 55 8.33 7.16 -4.03
N PHE A 56 8.22 7.85 -5.18
CA PHE A 56 9.35 7.99 -6.10
C PHE A 56 10.53 8.71 -5.45
N GLU A 57 10.28 9.85 -4.81
CA GLU A 57 11.31 10.60 -4.07
C GLU A 57 12.01 9.73 -3.03
N LEU A 58 11.24 9.00 -2.21
CA LEU A 58 11.76 8.11 -1.18
C LEU A 58 12.59 6.95 -1.75
N GLU A 59 12.11 6.32 -2.82
CA GLU A 59 12.80 5.17 -3.41
C GLU A 59 14.05 5.60 -4.19
N LEU A 60 14.02 6.73 -4.87
CA LEU A 60 15.17 7.27 -5.61
C LEU A 60 16.23 7.85 -4.68
N SER A 61 15.87 8.48 -3.57
CA SER A 61 16.83 9.02 -2.60
C SER A 61 17.85 7.99 -2.08
N LYS A 62 17.53 6.71 -2.19
CA LYS A 62 18.40 5.59 -1.76
C LYS A 62 19.40 5.15 -2.86
N ARG A 63 19.38 5.78 -4.03
CA ARG A 63 20.11 5.32 -5.22
C ARG A 63 20.70 6.51 -6.01
N PRO A 64 21.80 6.31 -6.72
CA PRO A 64 22.28 7.32 -7.66
C PRO A 64 21.25 7.58 -8.76
N HIS A 65 20.78 8.81 -8.88
CA HIS A 65 19.81 9.23 -9.89
C HIS A 65 20.12 10.64 -10.39
N ASP A 66 19.55 11.02 -11.52
CA ASP A 66 19.67 12.37 -12.06
C ASP A 66 18.77 13.32 -11.25
N GLU A 67 19.21 14.57 -11.07
CA GLU A 67 18.53 15.57 -10.25
C GLU A 67 17.32 16.19 -10.96
N ASP A 68 17.24 16.07 -12.27
CA ASP A 68 16.24 16.67 -13.15
C ASP A 68 15.03 15.78 -13.44
N ILE A 69 14.88 14.66 -12.71
CA ILE A 69 13.73 13.74 -12.87
C ILE A 69 12.43 14.43 -12.42
N ASP A 70 11.46 14.52 -13.32
CA ASP A 70 10.12 15.03 -12.99
C ASP A 70 9.29 14.00 -12.23
N MET A 71 9.37 14.05 -10.88
CA MET A 71 8.63 13.15 -9.99
C MET A 71 7.11 13.31 -10.11
N GLU A 72 6.64 14.51 -10.47
CA GLU A 72 5.22 14.76 -10.62
C GLU A 72 4.67 14.10 -11.89
N GLU A 73 5.42 14.16 -12.96
CA GLU A 73 5.06 13.47 -14.19
C GLU A 73 5.09 11.95 -14.03
N LEU A 74 6.11 11.39 -13.33
CA LEU A 74 6.15 9.96 -13.00
C LEU A 74 4.93 9.55 -12.17
N ALA A 75 4.52 10.39 -11.22
CA ALA A 75 3.31 10.15 -10.42
C ALA A 75 2.03 10.17 -11.26
N ARG A 76 1.93 11.02 -12.29
CA ARG A 76 0.80 11.02 -13.24
C ARG A 76 0.77 9.75 -14.09
N LEU A 77 1.92 9.32 -14.59
CA LEU A 77 2.04 8.13 -15.44
C LEU A 77 1.71 6.81 -14.71
N THR A 78 1.74 6.82 -13.39
CA THR A 78 1.54 5.64 -12.55
C THR A 78 0.20 5.66 -11.81
N ASP A 79 -0.84 6.22 -12.43
CA ASP A 79 -2.18 6.15 -11.85
C ASP A 79 -2.69 4.70 -11.77
N GLY A 80 -3.30 4.33 -10.64
CA GLY A 80 -3.77 2.97 -10.39
C GLY A 80 -2.69 1.98 -9.91
N TYR A 81 -1.43 2.40 -9.78
CA TYR A 81 -0.36 1.55 -9.27
C TYR A 81 -0.31 1.54 -7.74
N THR A 82 0.06 0.39 -7.17
CA THR A 82 0.29 0.25 -5.73
C THR A 82 1.65 0.81 -5.31
N SER A 83 1.85 1.03 -4.02
CA SER A 83 3.17 1.40 -3.48
C SER A 83 4.24 0.34 -3.78
N SER A 84 3.84 -0.94 -3.80
CA SER A 84 4.73 -2.05 -4.16
C SER A 84 5.14 -2.02 -5.63
N ASP A 85 4.22 -1.65 -6.52
CA ASP A 85 4.53 -1.51 -7.95
C ASP A 85 5.55 -0.39 -8.18
N ILE A 86 5.38 0.76 -7.52
CA ILE A 86 6.32 1.88 -7.61
C ILE A 86 7.70 1.47 -7.10
N SER A 87 7.76 0.82 -5.94
CA SER A 87 9.02 0.31 -5.39
C SER A 87 9.68 -0.71 -6.33
N PHE A 88 8.89 -1.60 -6.95
CA PHE A 88 9.37 -2.55 -7.94
C PHE A 88 9.94 -1.84 -9.18
N MET A 89 9.23 -0.85 -9.74
CA MET A 89 9.68 -0.12 -10.92
C MET A 89 11.01 0.59 -10.69
N VAL A 90 11.19 1.24 -9.54
CA VAL A 90 12.47 1.90 -9.20
C VAL A 90 13.59 0.88 -9.00
N LYS A 91 13.32 -0.26 -8.37
CA LYS A 91 14.30 -1.36 -8.22
C LYS A 91 14.70 -1.95 -9.57
N GLU A 92 13.74 -2.17 -10.44
CA GLU A 92 13.99 -2.72 -11.78
C GLU A 92 14.80 -1.74 -12.65
N THR A 93 14.50 -0.44 -12.54
CA THR A 93 15.31 0.59 -13.21
C THR A 93 16.74 0.62 -12.66
N ALA A 94 16.92 0.50 -11.34
CA ALA A 94 18.24 0.42 -10.74
C ALA A 94 19.02 -0.82 -11.21
N ARG A 95 18.33 -1.97 -11.38
CA ARG A 95 18.93 -3.20 -11.94
C ARG A 95 19.41 -2.95 -13.37
N THR A 96 18.61 -2.30 -14.20
CA THR A 96 18.96 -1.95 -15.58
C THR A 96 20.17 -1.02 -15.62
N ALA A 97 20.19 0.03 -14.78
CA ALA A 97 21.32 0.95 -14.68
C ALA A 97 22.61 0.23 -14.24
N PHE A 98 22.50 -0.72 -13.31
CA PHE A 98 23.62 -1.55 -12.87
C PHE A 98 24.13 -2.48 -13.99
N GLU A 99 23.25 -3.09 -14.77
CA GLU A 99 23.64 -3.90 -15.93
C GLU A 99 24.35 -3.08 -17.01
N GLU A 100 23.93 -1.82 -17.21
CA GLU A 100 24.64 -0.90 -18.11
C GLU A 100 26.01 -0.53 -17.56
N CYS A 101 26.14 -0.32 -16.27
CA CYS A 101 27.43 -0.06 -15.62
C CYS A 101 28.42 -1.22 -15.86
N LEU A 102 27.96 -2.46 -15.72
CA LEU A 102 28.81 -3.65 -15.94
C LEU A 102 29.27 -3.83 -17.38
N LYS A 103 28.54 -3.26 -18.34
CA LYS A 103 28.92 -3.30 -19.77
C LYS A 103 29.94 -2.22 -20.16
N ARG A 104 30.19 -1.25 -19.29
CA ARG A 104 31.15 -0.16 -19.52
C ARG A 104 32.51 -0.57 -18.97
N ASP A 105 33.55 -0.41 -19.75
CA ASP A 105 34.93 -0.79 -19.39
C ASP A 105 35.52 0.03 -18.21
N ASN A 106 34.96 1.19 -17.91
CA ASN A 106 35.46 2.10 -16.89
C ASN A 106 34.75 2.02 -15.54
N LEU A 107 33.77 1.15 -15.35
CA LEU A 107 32.99 0.99 -14.13
C LEU A 107 32.40 2.30 -13.58
N GLU A 108 32.13 3.27 -14.43
CA GLU A 108 31.43 4.49 -14.02
C GLU A 108 30.02 4.19 -13.54
N ILE A 109 29.65 4.83 -12.43
CA ILE A 109 28.30 4.68 -11.88
C ILE A 109 27.28 5.25 -12.86
N VAL A 110 26.41 4.40 -13.38
CA VAL A 110 25.28 4.83 -14.19
C VAL A 110 24.17 5.28 -13.27
N LYS A 111 23.82 6.56 -13.34
CA LYS A 111 22.68 7.10 -12.59
C LYS A 111 21.36 6.65 -13.23
N ILE A 112 20.34 6.51 -12.40
CA ILE A 112 18.96 6.30 -12.88
C ILE A 112 18.49 7.59 -13.55
N SER A 113 18.13 7.49 -14.84
CA SER A 113 17.57 8.60 -15.60
C SER A 113 16.05 8.51 -15.70
N GLU A 114 15.39 9.63 -15.99
CA GLU A 114 13.95 9.65 -16.24
C GLU A 114 13.55 8.74 -17.41
N THR A 115 14.37 8.70 -18.46
CA THR A 115 14.12 7.84 -19.62
C THR A 115 14.07 6.36 -19.25
N MET A 116 14.98 5.90 -18.38
CA MET A 116 14.99 4.53 -17.89
C MET A 116 13.70 4.22 -17.09
N LEU A 117 13.31 5.13 -16.19
CA LEU A 117 12.06 4.99 -15.42
C LEU A 117 10.84 4.90 -16.33
N ARG A 118 10.72 5.80 -17.31
CA ARG A 118 9.61 5.77 -18.28
C ARG A 118 9.56 4.48 -19.09
N ASN A 119 10.70 3.90 -19.44
CA ASN A 119 10.74 2.63 -20.14
C ASN A 119 10.22 1.48 -19.26
N VAL A 120 10.60 1.43 -17.99
CA VAL A 120 10.10 0.43 -17.05
C VAL A 120 8.60 0.63 -16.79
N ILE A 121 8.13 1.86 -16.61
CA ILE A 121 6.71 2.18 -16.44
C ILE A 121 5.88 1.66 -17.62
N LYS A 122 6.34 1.86 -18.87
CA LYS A 122 5.65 1.39 -20.08
C LYS A 122 5.50 -0.13 -20.14
N THR A 123 6.41 -0.88 -19.57
CA THR A 123 6.41 -2.35 -19.60
C THR A 123 5.79 -2.98 -18.36
N THR A 124 5.63 -2.22 -17.29
CA THR A 124 5.03 -2.69 -16.04
C THR A 124 3.51 -2.47 -16.07
N ARG A 125 2.76 -3.45 -15.59
CA ARG A 125 1.30 -3.32 -15.43
C ARG A 125 0.96 -3.17 -13.95
N PRO A 126 -0.10 -2.42 -13.61
CA PRO A 126 -0.61 -2.37 -12.23
C PRO A 126 -0.90 -3.78 -11.72
N SER A 127 -0.49 -4.07 -10.47
CA SER A 127 -0.71 -5.38 -9.85
C SER A 127 -2.15 -5.60 -9.38
N VAL A 128 -2.94 -4.53 -9.29
CA VAL A 128 -4.34 -4.55 -8.87
C VAL A 128 -5.24 -4.09 -10.02
N SER A 129 -6.29 -4.84 -10.30
CA SER A 129 -7.26 -4.47 -11.34
C SER A 129 -8.25 -3.42 -10.83
N HIS A 130 -8.87 -2.66 -11.76
CA HIS A 130 -9.95 -1.73 -11.41
C HIS A 130 -11.15 -2.43 -10.76
N ASP A 131 -11.41 -3.70 -11.09
CA ASP A 131 -12.49 -4.48 -10.49
C ASP A 131 -12.17 -4.85 -9.05
N ASP A 132 -10.91 -5.18 -8.75
CA ASP A 132 -10.46 -5.40 -7.38
C ASP A 132 -10.59 -4.15 -6.53
N VAL A 133 -10.16 -3.00 -7.05
CA VAL A 133 -10.30 -1.71 -6.36
C VAL A 133 -11.76 -1.46 -6.00
N ARG A 134 -12.68 -1.57 -6.97
CA ARG A 134 -14.12 -1.41 -6.75
C ARG A 134 -14.68 -2.38 -5.73
N ARG A 135 -14.21 -3.63 -5.75
CA ARG A 135 -14.61 -4.64 -4.76
C ARG A 135 -14.20 -4.24 -3.34
N TYR A 136 -12.96 -3.78 -3.15
CA TYR A 136 -12.48 -3.34 -1.84
C TYR A 136 -13.18 -2.07 -1.36
N GLU A 137 -13.46 -1.12 -2.25
CA GLU A 137 -14.22 0.09 -1.91
C GLU A 137 -15.64 -0.25 -1.44
N LYS A 138 -16.32 -1.16 -2.12
CA LYS A 138 -17.63 -1.66 -1.70
C LYS A 138 -17.58 -2.31 -0.32
N MET A 139 -16.58 -3.15 -0.06
CA MET A 139 -16.39 -3.75 1.25
C MET A 139 -16.15 -2.68 2.33
N ARG A 140 -15.32 -1.66 2.06
CA ARG A 140 -15.12 -0.52 2.97
C ARG A 140 -16.45 0.11 3.34
N ASP A 141 -17.29 0.39 2.37
CA ASP A 141 -18.57 1.07 2.57
C ASP A 141 -19.53 0.20 3.41
N GLU A 142 -19.59 -1.11 3.15
CA GLU A 142 -20.34 -2.07 3.94
C GLU A 142 -19.89 -2.09 5.42
N PHE A 143 -18.58 -2.08 5.68
CA PHE A 143 -18.03 -2.00 7.04
C PHE A 143 -18.40 -0.70 7.74
N VAL A 144 -18.37 0.42 7.04
CA VAL A 144 -18.73 1.74 7.60
C VAL A 144 -20.22 1.80 7.92
N GLU A 145 -21.09 1.25 7.07
CA GLU A 145 -22.54 1.20 7.31
C GLU A 145 -22.90 0.32 8.50
N HIS A 146 -22.27 -0.87 8.65
CA HIS A 146 -22.48 -1.72 9.80
C HIS A 146 -22.13 -1.01 11.12
N LYS A 147 -21.00 -0.30 11.16
CA LYS A 147 -20.61 0.49 12.36
C LYS A 147 -21.59 1.61 12.68
N LYS A 148 -22.28 2.18 11.71
CA LYS A 148 -23.30 3.21 11.95
C LYS A 148 -24.60 2.61 12.56
N LYS A 149 -24.96 1.39 12.16
CA LYS A 149 -26.15 0.68 12.67
C LYS A 149 -25.97 0.17 14.10
N ASP A 150 -24.74 -0.21 14.48
CA ASP A 150 -24.42 -0.74 15.80
C ASP A 150 -24.17 0.34 16.87
N ARG A 151 -24.27 1.62 16.54
CA ARG A 151 -24.24 2.68 17.56
C ARG A 151 -25.55 2.63 18.37
N PRO A 152 -25.51 2.37 19.69
CA PRO A 152 -26.71 2.42 20.51
C PRO A 152 -27.34 3.80 20.35
N ARG A 153 -28.61 3.87 19.99
CA ARG A 153 -29.37 5.11 20.08
C ARG A 153 -29.45 5.44 21.56
N ILE A 154 -28.69 6.41 22.02
CA ILE A 154 -28.83 6.98 23.35
C ILE A 154 -30.18 7.70 23.32
N GLY A 155 -31.24 7.01 23.70
CA GLY A 155 -32.55 7.60 23.96
C GLY A 155 -32.45 8.38 25.25
N PHE A 156 -32.47 9.70 25.19
CA PHE A 156 -32.81 10.48 26.35
C PHE A 156 -34.26 10.17 26.72
N ILE A 157 -34.47 9.51 27.86
CA ILE A 157 -35.76 9.41 28.48
C ILE A 157 -36.02 10.76 29.11
N SER A 158 -37.02 11.47 28.59
CA SER A 158 -37.59 12.68 29.19
C SER A 158 -38.42 12.33 30.41
#